data_c86aa1ce52b9d6b179cd470f2bf9e90b
#
_entry.id   c86aa1ce52b9d6b179cd470f2bf9e90b
#
_cell.length_a   1.000
_cell.length_b   1.000
_cell.length_c   1.000
_cell.angle_alpha   90.00
_cell.angle_beta   90.00
_cell.angle_gamma   90.00
#
_symmetry.space_group_name_H-M   'P 1'
#
loop_
_entity.id
_entity.type
_entity.pdbx_description
1 polymer ?
#
loop_
_entity_poly.entity_id
_entity_poly.type
_entity_poly.pdbx_seq_one_letter_code
_entity_poly.pdbx_strand_id
1 'polypeptide(L)'
;MQISAILSDYDGTLCSASNVKDFSSNKIPIELNDTLSEISKHIPVCIVSSKDYGFLYDKTRFARIVSSIMGIETIRQRQVGIDDVPIKNGNIAHSDAHLITDITSLTENSKLLSSLGKEISKSFKDVEVEHKYTSRERILAGITIDYRHLEDWVSYKTKVEPILYERIQQTRRFHRSSSESKLYIELYSTHPFLDIYGIKCDKGRAFDSVLKLLDIDASKKIMYLGDSENDNPAFAKADVSIGVHSDRRLYPRLDCQYSIDFDRLPLFLRRLSHDDFEFSDKLFYCY
;
A
#
# COMPACT_ATOMS: atom_id res chain seq x y z
N MET A 1 -13.95 15.10 -16.82
CA MET A 1 -14.43 14.05 -15.88
C MET A 1 -14.09 14.49 -14.47
N GLN A 2 -15.08 14.64 -13.58
CA GLN A 2 -14.82 15.14 -12.22
C GLN A 2 -14.39 14.03 -11.29
N ILE A 3 -13.19 14.15 -10.71
CA ILE A 3 -12.64 13.20 -9.74
C ILE A 3 -13.27 13.46 -8.37
N SER A 4 -13.70 12.40 -7.71
CA SER A 4 -14.38 12.47 -6.41
C SER A 4 -13.53 11.92 -5.26
N ALA A 5 -12.48 11.17 -5.54
CA ALA A 5 -11.47 10.71 -4.57
C ALA A 5 -10.17 10.33 -5.28
N ILE A 6 -9.05 10.45 -4.58
CA ILE A 6 -7.73 10.00 -5.02
C ILE A 6 -7.27 8.90 -4.07
N LEU A 7 -6.99 7.72 -4.62
CA LEU A 7 -6.34 6.62 -3.93
C LEU A 7 -4.91 6.52 -4.44
N SER A 8 -3.96 6.27 -3.55
CA SER A 8 -2.55 6.21 -3.93
C SER A 8 -1.80 5.12 -3.19
N ASP A 9 -0.89 4.44 -3.87
CA ASP A 9 0.20 3.76 -3.20
C ASP A 9 1.12 4.76 -2.49
N TYR A 10 2.01 4.26 -1.63
CA TYR A 10 2.93 5.08 -0.83
C TYR A 10 4.36 5.01 -1.36
N ASP A 11 5.00 3.81 -1.29
CA ASP A 11 6.42 3.64 -1.66
C ASP A 11 6.57 3.65 -3.19
N GLY A 12 7.50 4.48 -3.72
CA GLY A 12 7.69 4.64 -5.16
C GLY A 12 6.71 5.60 -5.82
N THR A 13 5.54 5.82 -5.21
CA THR A 13 4.46 6.68 -5.74
C THR A 13 4.41 8.05 -5.08
N LEU A 14 4.36 8.13 -3.74
CA LEU A 14 4.37 9.39 -2.99
C LEU A 14 5.72 9.71 -2.36
N CYS A 15 6.57 8.72 -2.16
CA CYS A 15 7.96 8.90 -1.76
C CYS A 15 8.87 8.18 -2.76
N SER A 16 10.03 8.78 -3.06
CA SER A 16 10.97 8.22 -4.03
C SER A 16 11.52 6.87 -3.56
N ALA A 17 11.52 5.87 -4.44
CA ALA A 17 12.17 4.59 -4.22
C ALA A 17 13.72 4.66 -4.23
N SER A 18 14.31 5.78 -4.66
CA SER A 18 15.75 5.94 -4.88
C SER A 18 16.60 6.00 -3.60
N ASN A 19 16.00 6.22 -2.42
CA ASN A 19 16.70 6.30 -1.13
C ASN A 19 16.65 4.97 -0.36
N VAL A 20 17.02 3.89 -1.02
CA VAL A 20 16.90 2.50 -0.56
C VAL A 20 17.72 2.16 0.70
N LYS A 21 18.68 3.00 1.10
CA LYS A 21 19.58 2.69 2.24
C LYS A 21 19.06 3.12 3.62
N ASP A 22 18.04 3.98 3.67
CA ASP A 22 17.50 4.48 4.95
C ASP A 22 15.97 4.49 4.95
N PHE A 23 15.39 3.42 5.47
CA PHE A 23 13.93 3.25 5.60
C PHE A 23 13.26 4.30 6.49
N SER A 24 14.00 4.89 7.43
CA SER A 24 13.47 5.90 8.32
C SER A 24 13.21 7.23 7.59
N SER A 25 13.88 7.44 6.45
CA SER A 25 13.85 8.67 5.67
C SER A 25 12.83 8.68 4.52
N ASN A 26 12.10 7.59 4.27
CA ASN A 26 11.05 7.54 3.25
C ASN A 26 9.88 8.47 3.63
N LYS A 27 10.07 9.74 3.39
CA LYS A 27 9.06 10.79 3.60
C LYS A 27 8.57 11.30 2.26
N ILE A 28 7.30 11.67 2.23
CA ILE A 28 6.73 12.40 1.11
C ILE A 28 7.45 13.76 1.02
N PRO A 29 7.92 14.20 -0.15
CA PRO A 29 8.47 15.54 -0.33
C PRO A 29 7.50 16.61 0.17
N ILE A 30 8.02 17.67 0.81
CA ILE A 30 7.19 18.71 1.45
C ILE A 30 6.16 19.26 0.48
N GLU A 31 6.59 19.60 -0.73
CA GLU A 31 5.71 20.15 -1.77
C GLU A 31 4.53 19.21 -2.11
N LEU A 32 4.79 17.91 -2.24
CA LEU A 32 3.76 16.90 -2.53
C LEU A 32 2.85 16.70 -1.32
N ASN A 33 3.41 16.64 -0.12
CA ASN A 33 2.65 16.50 1.13
C ASN A 33 1.70 17.68 1.35
N ASP A 34 2.16 18.92 1.13
CA ASP A 34 1.34 20.12 1.25
C ASP A 34 0.23 20.14 0.19
N THR A 35 0.54 19.73 -1.05
CA THR A 35 -0.45 19.62 -2.13
C THR A 35 -1.54 18.58 -1.78
N LEU A 36 -1.15 17.39 -1.29
CA LEU A 36 -2.11 16.36 -0.89
C LEU A 36 -2.94 16.78 0.34
N SER A 37 -2.31 17.50 1.28
CA SER A 37 -3.00 18.06 2.45
C SER A 37 -4.05 19.10 2.04
N GLU A 38 -3.77 19.94 1.05
CA GLU A 38 -4.75 20.89 0.54
C GLU A 38 -5.89 20.19 -0.19
N ILE A 39 -5.58 19.25 -1.09
CA ILE A 39 -6.58 18.44 -1.81
C ILE A 39 -7.51 17.71 -0.84
N SER A 40 -6.96 17.16 0.25
CA SER A 40 -7.73 16.38 1.23
C SER A 40 -8.83 17.16 1.94
N LYS A 41 -8.79 18.52 1.91
CA LYS A 41 -9.85 19.39 2.42
C LYS A 41 -11.08 19.44 1.49
N HIS A 42 -10.92 19.06 0.23
CA HIS A 42 -11.96 19.16 -0.80
C HIS A 42 -12.49 17.79 -1.24
N ILE A 43 -11.60 16.84 -1.49
CA ILE A 43 -11.96 15.46 -1.83
C ILE A 43 -11.14 14.48 -0.99
N PRO A 44 -11.66 13.27 -0.69
CA PRO A 44 -10.90 12.25 0.02
C PRO A 44 -9.60 11.87 -0.70
N VAL A 45 -8.49 11.92 0.02
CA VAL A 45 -7.23 11.30 -0.37
C VAL A 45 -7.03 10.07 0.52
N CYS A 46 -6.76 8.90 -0.08
CA CYS A 46 -6.64 7.63 0.62
C CYS A 46 -5.34 6.92 0.23
N ILE A 47 -4.79 6.14 1.15
CA ILE A 47 -3.58 5.36 0.93
C ILE A 47 -3.91 3.87 0.83
N VAL A 48 -3.28 3.20 -0.14
CA VAL A 48 -3.37 1.76 -0.35
C VAL A 48 -1.95 1.21 -0.47
N SER A 49 -1.44 0.55 0.58
CA SER A 49 -0.02 0.18 0.65
C SER A 49 0.22 -1.24 1.16
N SER A 50 1.38 -1.80 0.83
CA SER A 50 1.90 -3.04 1.41
C SER A 50 2.47 -2.83 2.83
N LYS A 51 2.74 -1.60 3.24
CA LYS A 51 3.23 -1.25 4.58
C LYS A 51 2.15 -1.40 5.64
N ASP A 52 2.55 -1.61 6.90
CA ASP A 52 1.62 -1.60 8.02
C ASP A 52 1.19 -0.18 8.41
N TYR A 53 0.09 -0.09 9.17
CA TYR A 53 -0.48 1.19 9.56
C TYR A 53 0.46 2.00 10.47
N GLY A 54 1.24 1.33 11.34
CA GLY A 54 2.19 1.99 12.22
C GLY A 54 3.27 2.76 11.45
N PHE A 55 3.74 2.20 10.32
CA PHE A 55 4.66 2.89 9.43
C PHE A 55 4.02 4.08 8.70
N LEU A 56 2.76 3.95 8.27
CA LEU A 56 2.07 4.94 7.43
C LEU A 56 1.52 6.12 8.23
N TYR A 57 1.06 5.89 9.47
CA TYR A 57 0.25 6.82 10.23
C TYR A 57 0.81 8.24 10.32
N ASP A 58 2.07 8.39 10.75
CA ASP A 58 2.68 9.72 10.89
C ASP A 58 3.05 10.38 9.54
N LYS A 59 3.15 9.59 8.50
CA LYS A 59 3.56 10.03 7.17
C LYS A 59 2.39 10.44 6.27
N THR A 60 1.17 10.02 6.62
CA THR A 60 -0.02 10.19 5.77
C THR A 60 -1.19 10.79 6.54
N ARG A 61 -0.92 11.79 7.41
CA ARG A 61 -1.94 12.45 8.24
C ARG A 61 -3.05 13.12 7.44
N PHE A 62 -2.79 13.48 6.19
CA PHE A 62 -3.79 14.04 5.28
C PHE A 62 -4.78 12.97 4.77
N ALA A 63 -4.44 11.69 4.86
CA ALA A 63 -5.27 10.64 4.29
C ALA A 63 -6.56 10.44 5.10
N ARG A 64 -7.70 10.35 4.41
CA ARG A 64 -9.01 10.05 5.00
C ARG A 64 -9.11 8.60 5.42
N ILE A 65 -8.57 7.70 4.61
CA ILE A 65 -8.52 6.26 4.85
C ILE A 65 -7.12 5.76 4.49
N VAL A 66 -6.60 4.86 5.33
CA VAL A 66 -5.39 4.09 5.06
C VAL A 66 -5.74 2.61 5.00
N SER A 67 -5.52 2.00 3.85
CA SER A 67 -5.59 0.55 3.63
C SER A 67 -4.17 0.01 3.61
N SER A 68 -3.78 -0.62 4.70
CA SER A 68 -2.44 -1.15 4.97
C SER A 68 -2.35 -2.65 4.71
N ILE A 69 -1.14 -3.17 4.59
CA ILE A 69 -0.84 -4.60 4.42
C ILE A 69 -1.66 -5.19 3.26
N MET A 70 -1.61 -4.54 2.09
CA MET A 70 -2.35 -4.98 0.87
C MET A 70 -3.87 -5.13 1.09
N GLY A 71 -4.47 -4.29 1.95
CA GLY A 71 -5.90 -4.31 2.24
C GLY A 71 -6.33 -5.29 3.33
N ILE A 72 -5.39 -5.92 4.03
CA ILE A 72 -5.72 -6.75 5.20
C ILE A 72 -6.31 -5.89 6.31
N GLU A 73 -5.78 -4.70 6.52
CA GLU A 73 -6.30 -3.73 7.49
C GLU A 73 -6.63 -2.41 6.80
N THR A 74 -7.85 -1.89 7.02
CA THR A 74 -8.30 -0.61 6.47
C THR A 74 -8.90 0.24 7.59
N ILE A 75 -8.38 1.47 7.75
CA ILE A 75 -8.70 2.36 8.85
C ILE A 75 -9.12 3.73 8.32
N ARG A 76 -10.25 4.26 8.79
CA ARG A 76 -10.62 5.67 8.62
C ARG A 76 -9.85 6.49 9.64
N GLN A 77 -9.08 7.48 9.19
CA GLN A 77 -8.38 8.41 10.07
C GLN A 77 -9.29 9.61 10.44
N ARG A 78 -9.12 10.11 11.64
CA ARG A 78 -9.69 11.42 12.00
C ARG A 78 -8.89 12.52 11.33
N GLN A 79 -9.56 13.39 10.63
CA GLN A 79 -8.95 14.61 10.12
C GLN A 79 -9.16 15.74 11.13
N VAL A 80 -8.05 16.25 11.68
CA VAL A 80 -8.07 17.39 12.59
C VAL A 80 -8.71 18.60 11.87
N GLY A 81 -9.77 19.16 12.44
CA GLY A 81 -10.47 20.33 11.89
C GLY A 81 -11.66 20.05 10.97
N ILE A 82 -11.89 18.79 10.53
CA ILE A 82 -13.06 18.41 9.72
C ILE A 82 -14.07 17.61 10.55
N ASP A 83 -13.59 16.76 11.45
CA ASP A 83 -14.41 15.87 12.30
C ASP A 83 -14.63 16.41 13.72
N ASP A 84 -14.31 17.70 14.00
CA ASP A 84 -14.52 18.37 15.30
C ASP A 84 -16.01 18.70 15.53
N VAL A 85 -16.86 17.68 15.58
CA VAL A 85 -18.18 17.82 16.19
C VAL A 85 -18.00 17.75 17.71
N PRO A 86 -18.45 18.76 18.49
CA PRO A 86 -18.33 18.72 19.93
C PRO A 86 -19.04 17.49 20.51
N ILE A 87 -18.30 16.62 21.17
CA ILE A 87 -18.83 15.43 21.82
C ILE A 87 -19.65 15.90 23.03
N LYS A 88 -20.98 15.88 22.92
CA LYS A 88 -21.87 15.93 24.06
C LYS A 88 -21.75 14.62 24.82
N ASN A 89 -21.35 14.72 26.09
CA ASN A 89 -21.27 13.65 27.07
C ASN A 89 -20.08 12.64 26.94
N GLY A 90 -18.86 13.08 27.24
CA GLY A 90 -17.82 12.27 27.91
C GLY A 90 -17.40 10.91 27.35
N ASN A 91 -18.14 10.34 26.42
CA ASN A 91 -17.79 9.12 25.71
C ASN A 91 -17.11 9.51 24.40
N ILE A 92 -15.83 9.23 24.32
CA ILE A 92 -15.09 9.26 23.06
C ILE A 92 -15.78 8.23 22.16
N ALA A 93 -16.66 8.71 21.29
CA ALA A 93 -17.19 7.88 20.22
C ALA A 93 -15.99 7.56 19.30
N HIS A 94 -15.33 6.43 19.54
CA HIS A 94 -14.35 5.84 18.64
C HIS A 94 -15.07 5.33 17.40
N SER A 95 -15.52 6.25 16.55
CA SER A 95 -16.06 5.90 15.23
C SER A 95 -14.96 5.86 14.17
N ASP A 96 -13.74 5.51 14.54
CA ASP A 96 -12.73 5.15 13.58
C ASP A 96 -13.13 3.79 13.01
N ALA A 97 -13.78 3.80 11.85
CA ALA A 97 -14.13 2.56 11.18
C ALA A 97 -12.81 1.79 10.92
N HIS A 98 -12.72 0.61 11.50
CA HIS A 98 -11.58 -0.28 11.42
C HIS A 98 -12.05 -1.62 10.85
N LEU A 99 -11.51 -1.99 9.73
CA LEU A 99 -11.84 -3.22 9.02
C LEU A 99 -10.60 -4.11 8.92
N ILE A 100 -10.71 -5.34 9.41
CA ILE A 100 -9.74 -6.39 9.15
C ILE A 100 -10.41 -7.46 8.31
N THR A 101 -9.79 -7.79 7.17
CA THR A 101 -10.27 -8.85 6.30
C THR A 101 -9.94 -10.20 6.92
N ASP A 102 -10.97 -11.03 7.14
CA ASP A 102 -10.83 -12.42 7.63
C ASP A 102 -9.88 -12.57 8.83
N ILE A 103 -10.24 -11.93 9.93
CA ILE A 103 -9.45 -11.94 11.19
C ILE A 103 -9.22 -13.36 11.73
N THR A 104 -10.12 -14.29 11.47
CA THR A 104 -10.02 -15.67 11.95
C THR A 104 -8.86 -16.39 11.25
N SER A 105 -8.89 -16.46 9.92
CA SER A 105 -7.82 -17.07 9.14
C SER A 105 -6.47 -16.34 9.36
N LEU A 106 -6.50 -15.03 9.52
CA LEU A 106 -5.30 -14.23 9.80
C LEU A 106 -4.68 -14.64 11.14
N THR A 107 -5.49 -14.80 12.19
CA THR A 107 -5.02 -15.20 13.51
C THR A 107 -4.44 -16.62 13.50
N GLU A 108 -5.10 -17.56 12.81
CA GLU A 108 -4.63 -18.93 12.64
C GLU A 108 -3.27 -18.97 11.92
N ASN A 109 -3.11 -18.18 10.83
CA ASN A 109 -1.90 -18.15 10.04
C ASN A 109 -0.75 -17.31 10.64
N SER A 110 -1.02 -16.47 11.63
CA SER A 110 -0.02 -15.61 12.28
C SER A 110 1.13 -16.43 12.91
N LYS A 111 0.82 -17.55 13.54
CA LYS A 111 1.84 -18.46 14.12
C LYS A 111 2.71 -19.08 13.03
N LEU A 112 2.11 -19.45 11.91
CA LEU A 112 2.81 -20.02 10.76
C LEU A 112 3.76 -18.99 10.13
N LEU A 113 3.30 -17.73 9.93
CA LEU A 113 4.14 -16.63 9.47
C LEU A 113 5.34 -16.37 10.41
N SER A 114 5.08 -16.35 11.72
CA SER A 114 6.14 -16.16 12.72
C SER A 114 7.19 -17.27 12.68
N SER A 115 6.76 -18.53 12.56
CA SER A 115 7.67 -19.67 12.45
C SER A 115 8.50 -19.60 11.18
N LEU A 116 7.86 -19.30 10.06
CA LEU A 116 8.50 -19.15 8.75
C LEU A 116 9.52 -18.00 8.73
N GLY A 117 9.16 -16.83 9.27
CA GLY A 117 10.09 -15.70 9.37
C GLY A 117 11.35 -16.03 10.17
N LYS A 118 11.20 -16.71 11.32
CA LYS A 118 12.34 -17.17 12.13
C LYS A 118 13.22 -18.18 11.40
N GLU A 119 12.61 -19.11 10.68
CA GLU A 119 13.32 -20.12 9.89
C GLU A 119 14.13 -19.48 8.77
N ILE A 120 13.51 -18.53 8.05
CA ILE A 120 14.17 -17.80 6.95
C ILE A 120 15.33 -16.98 7.48
N SER A 121 15.14 -16.18 8.55
CA SER A 121 16.22 -15.39 9.17
C SER A 121 17.39 -16.26 9.66
N LYS A 122 17.11 -17.50 10.06
CA LYS A 122 18.15 -18.43 10.50
C LYS A 122 18.92 -19.05 9.32
N SER A 123 18.21 -19.37 8.24
CA SER A 123 18.75 -20.10 7.08
C SER A 123 19.43 -19.18 6.07
N PHE A 124 18.99 -17.94 5.95
CA PHE A 124 19.49 -16.95 5.00
C PHE A 124 20.01 -15.73 5.76
N LYS A 125 21.35 -15.65 5.90
CA LYS A 125 22.01 -14.57 6.68
C LYS A 125 22.00 -13.21 5.96
N ASP A 126 21.82 -13.23 4.64
CA ASP A 126 21.88 -12.05 3.78
C ASP A 126 20.49 -11.49 3.47
N VAL A 127 19.46 -11.87 4.24
CA VAL A 127 18.13 -11.29 4.11
C VAL A 127 17.69 -10.64 5.42
N GLU A 128 16.92 -9.57 5.29
CA GLU A 128 16.19 -8.98 6.39
C GLU A 128 14.73 -9.42 6.34
N VAL A 129 14.14 -9.74 7.49
CA VAL A 129 12.75 -10.14 7.61
C VAL A 129 11.99 -9.05 8.35
N GLU A 130 11.23 -8.25 7.59
CA GLU A 130 10.31 -7.25 8.14
C GLU A 130 8.99 -7.92 8.53
N HIS A 131 8.48 -7.61 9.72
CA HIS A 131 7.21 -8.14 10.21
C HIS A 131 6.13 -7.05 10.14
N LYS A 132 4.98 -7.36 9.54
CA LYS A 132 3.84 -6.45 9.37
C LYS A 132 2.72 -6.86 10.32
N TYR A 133 2.35 -5.97 11.24
CA TYR A 133 1.33 -6.23 12.25
C TYR A 133 0.09 -5.36 12.03
N THR A 134 -1.09 -5.93 12.30
CA THR A 134 -2.30 -5.11 12.45
C THR A 134 -2.12 -4.12 13.60
N SER A 135 -2.73 -2.94 13.48
CA SER A 135 -2.46 -1.83 14.41
C SER A 135 -3.02 -2.06 15.81
N ARG A 136 -4.25 -2.56 15.91
CA ARG A 136 -4.96 -2.74 17.18
C ARG A 136 -4.74 -4.12 17.79
N GLU A 137 -5.06 -5.16 17.04
CA GLU A 137 -5.01 -6.55 17.50
C GLU A 137 -3.58 -7.11 17.57
N ARG A 138 -2.61 -6.42 16.95
CA ARG A 138 -1.21 -6.82 16.89
C ARG A 138 -1.00 -8.23 16.33
N ILE A 139 -1.88 -8.64 15.40
CA ILE A 139 -1.77 -9.91 14.69
C ILE A 139 -0.68 -9.76 13.62
N LEU A 140 0.26 -10.69 13.55
CA LEU A 140 1.23 -10.76 12.46
C LEU A 140 0.50 -11.15 11.17
N ALA A 141 0.36 -10.19 10.27
CA ALA A 141 -0.44 -10.29 9.05
C ALA A 141 0.40 -10.60 7.80
N GLY A 142 1.67 -10.24 7.84
CA GLY A 142 2.59 -10.50 6.73
C GLY A 142 4.05 -10.37 7.15
N ILE A 143 4.93 -10.86 6.31
CA ILE A 143 6.39 -10.67 6.39
C ILE A 143 6.91 -10.27 5.01
N THR A 144 7.89 -9.35 4.99
CA THR A 144 8.70 -9.07 3.80
C THR A 144 10.07 -9.70 3.98
N ILE A 145 10.52 -10.43 2.99
CA ILE A 145 11.89 -10.93 2.92
C ILE A 145 12.64 -9.98 2.00
N ASP A 146 13.53 -9.19 2.58
CA ASP A 146 14.18 -8.06 1.95
C ASP A 146 15.68 -8.33 1.77
N TYR A 147 16.17 -8.13 0.58
CA TYR A 147 17.58 -8.26 0.20
C TYR A 147 18.06 -7.06 -0.66
N ARG A 148 17.35 -5.92 -0.59
CA ARG A 148 17.67 -4.69 -1.36
C ARG A 148 19.00 -4.05 -0.96
N HIS A 149 19.51 -4.33 0.23
CA HIS A 149 20.80 -3.84 0.71
C HIS A 149 22.00 -4.51 0.01
N LEU A 150 21.78 -5.62 -0.70
CA LEU A 150 22.82 -6.32 -1.44
C LEU A 150 23.11 -5.59 -2.76
N GLU A 151 24.39 -5.39 -3.08
CA GLU A 151 24.81 -4.73 -4.32
C GLU A 151 24.36 -5.51 -5.56
N ASP A 152 24.49 -6.84 -5.54
CA ASP A 152 24.05 -7.74 -6.61
C ASP A 152 22.75 -8.48 -6.24
N TRP A 153 21.74 -7.72 -5.87
CA TRP A 153 20.46 -8.29 -5.48
C TRP A 153 19.76 -9.06 -6.62
N VAL A 154 20.02 -8.72 -7.88
CA VAL A 154 19.42 -9.40 -9.04
C VAL A 154 19.89 -10.84 -9.14
N SER A 155 21.21 -11.08 -9.02
CA SER A 155 21.78 -12.42 -8.98
C SER A 155 21.33 -13.19 -7.73
N TYR A 156 21.25 -12.50 -6.59
CA TYR A 156 20.77 -13.08 -5.33
C TYR A 156 19.32 -13.52 -5.45
N LYS A 157 18.44 -12.68 -5.97
CA LYS A 157 17.03 -12.95 -6.24
C LYS A 157 16.85 -14.24 -7.06
N THR A 158 17.57 -14.35 -8.19
CA THR A 158 17.47 -15.51 -9.08
C THR A 158 17.84 -16.82 -8.38
N LYS A 159 18.79 -16.78 -7.44
CA LYS A 159 19.25 -17.98 -6.69
C LYS A 159 18.35 -18.31 -5.50
N VAL A 160 17.88 -17.31 -4.80
CA VAL A 160 17.26 -17.48 -3.47
C VAL A 160 15.74 -17.58 -3.54
N GLU A 161 15.06 -16.83 -4.42
CA GLU A 161 13.60 -16.90 -4.52
C GLU A 161 13.03 -18.29 -4.78
N PRO A 162 13.60 -19.12 -5.70
CA PRO A 162 13.10 -20.47 -5.89
C PRO A 162 13.20 -21.33 -4.62
N ILE A 163 14.29 -21.17 -3.85
CA ILE A 163 14.51 -21.91 -2.60
C ILE A 163 13.53 -21.46 -1.54
N LEU A 164 13.32 -20.13 -1.40
CA LEU A 164 12.33 -19.55 -0.50
C LEU A 164 10.92 -20.03 -0.85
N TYR A 165 10.57 -20.00 -2.11
CA TYR A 165 9.27 -20.44 -2.60
C TYR A 165 9.02 -21.93 -2.26
N GLU A 166 9.99 -22.79 -2.53
CA GLU A 166 9.90 -24.22 -2.19
C GLU A 166 9.72 -24.41 -0.68
N ARG A 167 10.48 -23.70 0.15
CA ARG A 167 10.39 -23.77 1.60
C ARG A 167 9.00 -23.36 2.10
N ILE A 168 8.44 -22.29 1.57
CA ILE A 168 7.10 -21.84 1.90
C ILE A 168 6.07 -22.89 1.51
N GLN A 169 6.20 -23.52 0.34
CA GLN A 169 5.30 -24.58 -0.09
C GLN A 169 5.39 -25.83 0.79
N GLN A 170 6.60 -26.21 1.24
CA GLN A 170 6.79 -27.31 2.19
C GLN A 170 6.08 -27.00 3.52
N THR A 171 6.27 -25.80 4.06
CA THR A 171 5.62 -25.37 5.31
C THR A 171 4.10 -25.45 5.21
N ARG A 172 3.51 -25.06 4.06
CA ARG A 172 2.08 -25.22 3.78
C ARG A 172 1.62 -26.69 3.82
N ARG A 173 2.44 -27.64 3.34
CA ARG A 173 2.09 -29.07 3.30
C ARG A 173 2.08 -29.71 4.69
N PHE A 174 2.98 -29.34 5.57
CA PHE A 174 3.11 -29.90 6.92
C PHE A 174 1.99 -29.43 7.87
N HIS A 175 1.38 -28.27 7.65
CA HIS A 175 0.32 -27.70 8.50
C HIS A 175 -1.10 -27.98 7.98
N ARG A 176 -1.30 -29.05 7.23
CA ARG A 176 -2.59 -29.47 6.64
C ARG A 176 -3.65 -30.00 7.63
N SER A 177 -3.59 -29.67 8.91
CA SER A 177 -4.56 -30.19 9.91
C SER A 177 -5.88 -29.41 9.99
N SER A 178 -6.05 -28.32 9.27
CA SER A 178 -7.35 -27.63 9.11
C SER A 178 -7.50 -27.11 7.68
N SER A 179 -8.70 -27.22 7.15
CA SER A 179 -9.08 -26.77 5.82
C SER A 179 -8.66 -25.32 5.60
N GLU A 180 -7.69 -25.05 4.70
CA GLU A 180 -7.40 -23.74 4.10
C GLU A 180 -6.36 -22.81 4.72
N SER A 181 -5.42 -23.22 5.56
CA SER A 181 -4.27 -22.33 5.89
C SER A 181 -3.38 -22.11 4.66
N LYS A 182 -3.74 -21.10 3.87
CA LYS A 182 -3.00 -20.74 2.65
C LYS A 182 -2.30 -19.39 2.86
N LEU A 183 -0.98 -19.44 3.11
CA LEU A 183 -0.17 -18.23 2.98
C LEU A 183 -0.22 -17.74 1.54
N TYR A 184 -0.31 -16.45 1.35
CA TYR A 184 -0.28 -15.80 0.05
C TYR A 184 1.11 -15.22 -0.18
N ILE A 185 1.68 -15.46 -1.36
CA ILE A 185 3.03 -14.99 -1.72
C ILE A 185 2.89 -14.00 -2.86
N GLU A 186 3.48 -12.82 -2.71
CA GLU A 186 3.61 -11.81 -3.75
C GLU A 186 5.07 -11.75 -4.19
N LEU A 187 5.29 -11.99 -5.48
CA LEU A 187 6.59 -11.92 -6.13
C LEU A 187 6.63 -10.70 -7.04
N TYR A 188 7.69 -9.94 -6.97
CA TYR A 188 7.88 -8.75 -7.79
C TYR A 188 8.97 -8.99 -8.83
N SER A 189 8.73 -8.71 -10.10
CA SER A 189 9.71 -8.92 -11.16
C SER A 189 10.93 -8.01 -11.03
N THR A 190 10.71 -6.76 -10.62
CA THR A 190 11.70 -5.68 -10.64
C THR A 190 12.18 -5.24 -9.24
N HIS A 191 11.68 -5.87 -8.16
CA HIS A 191 12.01 -5.45 -6.81
C HIS A 191 12.84 -6.49 -6.05
N PRO A 192 13.76 -6.05 -5.16
CA PRO A 192 14.65 -6.91 -4.38
C PRO A 192 14.02 -7.43 -3.08
N PHE A 193 12.77 -7.83 -3.13
CA PHE A 193 12.05 -8.41 -1.99
C PHE A 193 10.89 -9.28 -2.46
N LEU A 194 10.36 -10.09 -1.57
CA LEU A 194 9.09 -10.79 -1.70
C LEU A 194 8.26 -10.64 -0.44
N ASP A 195 6.96 -10.63 -0.60
CA ASP A 195 6.01 -10.54 0.51
C ASP A 195 5.27 -11.87 0.72
N ILE A 196 5.00 -12.19 2.00
CA ILE A 196 4.19 -13.34 2.38
C ILE A 196 3.12 -12.86 3.35
N TYR A 197 1.87 -13.13 3.02
CA TYR A 197 0.71 -12.69 3.82
C TYR A 197 -0.04 -13.89 4.40
N GLY A 198 -0.68 -13.67 5.55
CA GLY A 198 -1.47 -14.68 6.25
C GLY A 198 -2.77 -15.06 5.54
N ILE A 199 -3.27 -14.19 4.66
CA ILE A 199 -4.49 -14.40 3.87
C ILE A 199 -4.28 -13.87 2.45
N LYS A 200 -5.17 -14.23 1.53
CA LYS A 200 -5.16 -13.65 0.18
C LYS A 200 -5.53 -12.17 0.23
N CYS A 201 -4.63 -11.34 -0.26
CA CYS A 201 -4.79 -9.88 -0.33
C CYS A 201 -4.22 -9.36 -1.65
N ASP A 202 -4.69 -8.20 -2.07
CA ASP A 202 -4.18 -7.44 -3.21
C ASP A 202 -4.71 -6.00 -3.15
N LYS A 203 -4.08 -5.07 -3.89
CA LYS A 203 -4.49 -3.67 -3.90
C LYS A 203 -5.86 -3.43 -4.54
N GLY A 204 -6.38 -4.35 -5.35
CA GLY A 204 -7.74 -4.27 -5.88
C GLY A 204 -8.80 -4.52 -4.80
N ARG A 205 -8.55 -5.46 -3.88
CA ARG A 205 -9.40 -5.67 -2.69
C ARG A 205 -9.29 -4.51 -1.70
N ALA A 206 -8.07 -3.98 -1.53
CA ALA A 206 -7.84 -2.79 -0.73
C ALA A 206 -8.63 -1.59 -1.28
N PHE A 207 -8.64 -1.40 -2.60
CA PHE A 207 -9.43 -0.39 -3.29
C PHE A 207 -10.93 -0.52 -2.94
N ASP A 208 -11.51 -1.71 -3.05
CA ASP A 208 -12.92 -1.95 -2.69
C ASP A 208 -13.20 -1.64 -1.21
N SER A 209 -12.29 -2.03 -0.31
CA SER A 209 -12.42 -1.76 1.13
C SER A 209 -12.41 -0.26 1.43
N VAL A 210 -11.55 0.51 0.74
CA VAL A 210 -11.51 1.97 0.84
C VAL A 210 -12.82 2.58 0.37
N LEU A 211 -13.33 2.19 -0.81
CA LEU A 211 -14.61 2.73 -1.33
C LEU A 211 -15.78 2.41 -0.39
N LYS A 212 -15.82 1.20 0.15
CA LYS A 212 -16.84 0.81 1.13
C LYS A 212 -16.82 1.69 2.37
N LEU A 213 -15.62 2.01 2.90
CA LEU A 213 -15.51 2.89 4.07
C LEU A 213 -15.73 4.36 3.74
N LEU A 214 -15.46 4.81 2.51
CA LEU A 214 -15.78 6.17 2.06
C LEU A 214 -17.27 6.39 1.87
N ASP A 215 -18.05 5.30 1.75
CA ASP A 215 -19.48 5.36 1.39
C ASP A 215 -19.71 6.11 0.07
N ILE A 216 -18.84 5.85 -0.92
CA ILE A 216 -18.87 6.51 -2.22
C ILE A 216 -19.79 5.73 -3.16
N ASP A 217 -20.70 6.44 -3.78
CA ASP A 217 -21.60 5.94 -4.82
C ASP A 217 -20.80 5.52 -6.08
N ALA A 218 -21.23 4.43 -6.73
CA ALA A 218 -20.60 3.89 -7.94
C ALA A 218 -20.57 4.86 -9.14
N SER A 219 -21.37 5.94 -9.11
CA SER A 219 -21.34 7.00 -10.13
C SER A 219 -20.12 7.93 -9.99
N LYS A 220 -19.47 7.94 -8.84
CA LYS A 220 -18.32 8.79 -8.55
C LYS A 220 -17.07 8.28 -9.23
N LYS A 221 -16.21 9.21 -9.66
CA LYS A 221 -14.99 8.90 -10.40
C LYS A 221 -13.77 8.89 -9.48
N ILE A 222 -13.03 7.80 -9.54
CA ILE A 222 -11.91 7.52 -8.67
C ILE A 222 -10.61 7.53 -9.47
N MET A 223 -9.64 8.31 -9.00
CA MET A 223 -8.27 8.29 -9.49
C MET A 223 -7.42 7.37 -8.62
N TYR A 224 -6.56 6.55 -9.25
CA TYR A 224 -5.56 5.74 -8.57
C TYR A 224 -4.16 6.05 -9.07
N LEU A 225 -3.21 6.24 -8.12
CA LEU A 225 -1.79 6.47 -8.37
C LEU A 225 -0.98 5.26 -7.86
N GLY A 226 -0.06 4.73 -8.66
CA GLY A 226 0.77 3.59 -8.28
C GLY A 226 2.04 3.52 -9.13
N ASP A 227 3.04 2.72 -8.71
CA ASP A 227 4.34 2.64 -9.39
C ASP A 227 4.81 1.22 -9.70
N SER A 228 4.11 0.20 -9.21
CA SER A 228 4.58 -1.19 -9.30
C SER A 228 3.49 -2.17 -9.77
N GLU A 229 3.91 -3.39 -10.12
CA GLU A 229 3.01 -4.42 -10.65
C GLU A 229 1.88 -4.80 -9.70
N ASN A 230 2.09 -4.65 -8.38
CA ASN A 230 1.06 -4.90 -7.38
C ASN A 230 -0.06 -3.85 -7.37
N ASP A 231 0.09 -2.73 -8.12
CA ASP A 231 -0.95 -1.72 -8.34
C ASP A 231 -1.92 -2.10 -9.47
N ASN A 232 -1.55 -3.04 -10.36
CA ASN A 232 -2.37 -3.42 -11.50
C ASN A 232 -3.81 -3.84 -11.12
N PRO A 233 -4.05 -4.59 -10.02
CA PRO A 233 -5.43 -4.88 -9.60
C PRO A 233 -6.24 -3.64 -9.18
N ALA A 234 -5.58 -2.58 -8.69
CA ALA A 234 -6.25 -1.31 -8.37
C ALA A 234 -6.40 -0.42 -9.61
N PHE A 235 -5.40 -0.38 -10.50
CA PHE A 235 -5.52 0.31 -11.80
C PHE A 235 -6.72 -0.18 -12.60
N ALA A 236 -6.97 -1.51 -12.61
CA ALA A 236 -8.11 -2.10 -13.32
C ALA A 236 -9.49 -1.67 -12.78
N LYS A 237 -9.56 -1.10 -11.57
CA LYS A 237 -10.79 -0.65 -10.92
C LYS A 237 -10.98 0.87 -10.96
N ALA A 238 -9.91 1.61 -11.14
CA ALA A 238 -9.94 3.07 -11.16
C ALA A 238 -10.54 3.60 -12.48
N ASP A 239 -11.29 4.72 -12.40
CA ASP A 239 -11.76 5.43 -13.59
C ASP A 239 -10.60 6.16 -14.28
N VAL A 240 -9.62 6.64 -13.50
CA VAL A 240 -8.37 7.22 -13.98
C VAL A 240 -7.22 6.54 -13.24
N SER A 241 -6.38 5.81 -13.99
CA SER A 241 -5.20 5.13 -13.43
C SER A 241 -3.92 5.74 -13.97
N ILE A 242 -3.02 6.13 -13.05
CA ILE A 242 -1.77 6.84 -13.38
C ILE A 242 -0.59 6.09 -12.77
N GLY A 243 0.31 5.61 -13.64
CA GLY A 243 1.60 5.06 -13.24
C GLY A 243 2.60 6.18 -12.94
N VAL A 244 3.21 6.15 -11.76
CA VAL A 244 4.22 7.12 -11.34
C VAL A 244 5.62 6.51 -11.50
N HIS A 245 6.50 7.19 -12.21
CA HIS A 245 7.86 6.73 -12.47
C HIS A 245 8.86 7.48 -11.61
N SER A 246 9.35 6.84 -10.54
CA SER A 246 10.36 7.42 -9.64
C SER A 246 11.79 7.02 -10.00
N ASP A 247 12.00 5.89 -10.66
CA ASP A 247 13.30 5.42 -11.15
C ASP A 247 13.18 4.97 -12.62
N ARG A 248 13.85 5.72 -13.52
CA ARG A 248 13.86 5.40 -14.95
C ARG A 248 14.61 4.14 -15.33
N ARG A 249 15.27 3.48 -14.37
CA ARG A 249 15.98 2.20 -14.60
C ARG A 249 15.09 0.99 -14.38
N LEU A 250 13.99 1.16 -13.67
CA LEU A 250 13.01 0.11 -13.42
C LEU A 250 11.82 0.36 -14.33
N TYR A 251 11.46 -0.63 -15.13
CA TYR A 251 10.31 -0.59 -16.02
C TYR A 251 9.33 -1.71 -15.63
N PRO A 252 8.61 -1.54 -14.51
CA PRO A 252 7.56 -2.49 -14.16
C PRO A 252 6.47 -2.44 -15.23
N ARG A 253 5.81 -3.57 -15.48
CA ARG A 253 4.65 -3.62 -16.36
C ARG A 253 3.43 -3.05 -15.61
N LEU A 254 3.09 -1.82 -15.91
CA LEU A 254 1.93 -1.14 -15.34
C LEU A 254 0.75 -1.19 -16.33
N ASP A 255 -0.38 -1.74 -15.89
CA ASP A 255 -1.62 -1.78 -16.67
C ASP A 255 -2.47 -0.51 -16.40
N CYS A 256 -1.82 0.66 -16.41
CA CYS A 256 -2.44 1.97 -16.18
C CYS A 256 -2.77 2.69 -17.50
N GLN A 257 -3.69 3.67 -17.44
CA GLN A 257 -4.11 4.47 -18.59
C GLN A 257 -3.11 5.59 -18.92
N TYR A 258 -2.50 6.17 -17.90
CA TYR A 258 -1.59 7.30 -18.00
C TYR A 258 -0.32 7.04 -17.22
N SER A 259 0.73 7.82 -17.52
CA SER A 259 1.97 7.79 -16.74
C SER A 259 2.53 9.18 -16.52
N ILE A 260 3.23 9.36 -15.39
CA ILE A 260 3.84 10.63 -15.00
C ILE A 260 5.18 10.40 -14.30
N ASP A 261 6.15 11.26 -14.54
CA ASP A 261 7.37 11.29 -13.75
C ASP A 261 7.07 11.80 -12.33
N PHE A 262 7.69 11.20 -11.33
CA PHE A 262 7.51 11.54 -9.90
C PHE A 262 7.66 13.05 -9.63
N ASP A 263 8.67 13.68 -10.21
CA ASP A 263 8.95 15.10 -10.01
C ASP A 263 7.85 16.02 -10.56
N ARG A 264 7.00 15.52 -11.46
CA ARG A 264 5.86 16.26 -12.03
C ARG A 264 4.56 16.06 -11.26
N LEU A 265 4.50 15.06 -10.40
CA LEU A 265 3.27 14.71 -9.67
C LEU A 265 2.71 15.88 -8.84
N PRO A 266 3.51 16.67 -8.09
CA PRO A 266 2.98 17.80 -7.34
C PRO A 266 2.31 18.86 -8.23
N LEU A 267 2.92 19.17 -9.37
CA LEU A 267 2.36 20.13 -10.32
C LEU A 267 1.06 19.64 -10.96
N PHE A 268 1.02 18.36 -11.35
CA PHE A 268 -0.18 17.73 -11.89
C PHE A 268 -1.35 17.80 -10.88
N LEU A 269 -1.10 17.43 -9.63
CA LEU A 269 -2.13 17.43 -8.59
C LEU A 269 -2.62 18.85 -8.25
N ARG A 270 -1.73 19.86 -8.24
CA ARG A 270 -2.13 21.26 -8.07
C ARG A 270 -3.02 21.76 -9.22
N ARG A 271 -2.71 21.40 -10.46
CA ARG A 271 -3.56 21.75 -11.62
C ARG A 271 -4.92 21.08 -11.52
N LEU A 272 -4.95 19.78 -11.19
CA LEU A 272 -6.21 19.07 -10.98
C LEU A 272 -7.07 19.76 -9.92
N SER A 273 -6.47 20.21 -8.82
CA SER A 273 -7.18 20.94 -7.77
C SER A 273 -7.64 22.33 -8.23
N HIS A 274 -6.81 23.04 -9.00
CA HIS A 274 -7.16 24.36 -9.55
C HIS A 274 -8.31 24.28 -10.56
N ASP A 275 -8.39 23.20 -11.32
CA ASP A 275 -9.46 22.93 -12.28
C ASP A 275 -10.67 22.23 -11.60
N ASP A 276 -10.85 22.45 -10.30
CA ASP A 276 -11.97 21.94 -9.50
C ASP A 276 -12.15 20.41 -9.61
N PHE A 277 -11.02 19.71 -9.68
CA PHE A 277 -10.91 18.25 -9.84
C PHE A 277 -11.46 17.73 -11.18
N GLU A 278 -11.59 18.58 -12.19
CA GLU A 278 -11.94 18.14 -13.52
C GLU A 278 -10.73 17.55 -14.25
N PHE A 279 -10.71 16.23 -14.40
CA PHE A 279 -9.66 15.52 -15.11
C PHE A 279 -9.82 15.63 -16.62
N SER A 280 -8.74 16.01 -17.30
CA SER A 280 -8.57 15.93 -18.76
C SER A 280 -7.11 15.62 -19.10
N ASP A 281 -6.86 15.05 -20.28
CA ASP A 281 -5.51 14.72 -20.76
C ASP A 281 -4.59 15.95 -20.84
N LYS A 282 -5.15 17.16 -20.91
CA LYS A 282 -4.42 18.41 -20.94
C LYS A 282 -3.57 18.65 -19.67
N LEU A 283 -3.94 18.03 -18.54
CA LEU A 283 -3.20 18.15 -17.28
C LEU A 283 -1.77 17.61 -17.38
N PHE A 284 -1.48 16.69 -18.30
CA PHE A 284 -0.16 16.11 -18.51
C PHE A 284 0.74 16.99 -19.40
N TYR A 285 0.18 17.88 -20.21
CA TYR A 285 0.94 18.74 -21.11
C TYR A 285 1.35 20.01 -20.38
N CYS A 286 2.63 20.07 -19.98
CA CYS A 286 3.24 21.29 -19.47
C CYS A 286 3.82 22.09 -20.65
N TYR A 287 3.41 23.33 -20.80
CA TYR A 287 4.13 24.34 -21.56
C TYR A 287 5.17 25.01 -20.66
#